data_790febe76200acee434aa8fc4e5715d9
#
_entry.id   790febe76200acee434aa8fc4e5715d9
#
_cell.length_a   1.000
_cell.length_b   1.000
_cell.length_c   1.000
_cell.angle_alpha   90.00
_cell.angle_beta   90.00
_cell.angle_gamma   90.00
#
_symmetry.space_group_name_H-M   'P 1'
#
loop_
_entity.id
_entity.type
_entity.pdbx_description
1 polymer ?
#
loop_
_entity_poly.entity_id
_entity_poly.type
_entity_poly.pdbx_seq_one_letter_code
_entity_poly.pdbx_strand_id
1 'polypeptide(L)'
;SGQITYKVATDADSYEVTSLSSWFKVIAQGTESFTISYEENPKRTERTDWFKVKAEGMEVKINLTQAAQKSTAQIETVTVEHDVYENDVKGMKIHLKFSVQNMKGFKGRCVAYMYYEDGTPLKDTNGSYRTTDGQCSFGKDFTPSYDSSTFNDFVIFVPLKELEADKGEHNMKFSCTIWDKS
;
A
#
# COMPACT_ATOMS: atom_id res chain seq x y z
N SER A 1 15.10 -7.98 5.90
CA SER A 1 16.46 -8.00 6.50
C SER A 1 17.47 -8.53 5.50
N GLY A 2 18.73 -8.19 5.65
CA GLY A 2 19.78 -8.63 4.75
C GLY A 2 21.17 -8.29 5.26
N GLN A 3 22.16 -8.56 4.40
CA GLN A 3 23.57 -8.26 4.67
C GLN A 3 24.18 -7.59 3.44
N ILE A 4 25.13 -6.69 3.67
CA ILE A 4 25.94 -6.04 2.63
C ILE A 4 27.39 -6.10 3.06
N THR A 5 28.25 -6.54 2.14
CA THR A 5 29.70 -6.55 2.35
C THR A 5 30.32 -5.40 1.56
N TYR A 6 31.08 -4.57 2.24
CA TYR A 6 31.86 -3.48 1.68
C TYR A 6 33.32 -3.87 1.58
N LYS A 7 33.96 -3.56 0.46
CA LYS A 7 35.41 -3.66 0.31
C LYS A 7 36.09 -2.39 0.79
N VAL A 8 37.19 -2.52 1.44
CA VAL A 8 38.04 -1.43 1.92
C VAL A 8 39.37 -1.51 1.22
N ALA A 9 39.77 -0.44 0.54
CA ALA A 9 41.07 -0.27 -0.01
C ALA A 9 41.80 0.82 0.80
N THR A 10 42.86 0.47 1.48
CA THR A 10 43.68 1.38 2.31
C THR A 10 45.09 0.92 2.33
N ASP A 11 46.05 1.87 2.42
CA ASP A 11 47.47 1.62 2.65
C ASP A 11 47.79 1.53 4.15
N ALA A 12 46.80 1.77 5.01
CA ALA A 12 46.94 1.65 6.46
C ALA A 12 46.96 0.18 6.91
N ASP A 13 47.71 -0.13 7.97
CA ASP A 13 47.78 -1.46 8.56
C ASP A 13 46.45 -1.99 9.09
N SER A 14 45.54 -1.09 9.42
CA SER A 14 44.21 -1.42 9.93
C SER A 14 43.19 -0.28 9.72
N TYR A 15 41.94 -0.62 9.81
CA TYR A 15 40.82 0.35 9.82
C TYR A 15 39.79 -0.02 10.88
N GLU A 16 38.97 0.94 11.27
CA GLU A 16 37.89 0.78 12.21
C GLU A 16 36.58 1.19 11.55
N VAL A 17 35.50 0.41 11.76
CA VAL A 17 34.14 0.75 11.32
C VAL A 17 33.27 1.01 12.52
N THR A 18 32.69 2.20 12.60
CA THR A 18 31.80 2.61 13.69
C THR A 18 30.41 3.00 13.17
N SER A 19 29.36 2.60 13.89
CA SER A 19 27.98 2.99 13.63
C SER A 19 27.22 3.11 14.94
N LEU A 20 26.32 4.09 14.99
CA LEU A 20 25.35 4.27 16.08
C LEU A 20 23.92 3.96 15.63
N SER A 21 23.76 3.36 14.46
CA SER A 21 22.45 3.04 13.90
C SER A 21 21.69 2.02 14.75
N SER A 22 20.39 2.22 14.86
CA SER A 22 19.49 1.28 15.54
C SER A 22 19.01 0.14 14.64
N TRP A 23 19.23 0.19 13.31
CA TRP A 23 18.68 -0.74 12.35
C TRP A 23 19.70 -1.48 11.48
N PHE A 24 20.97 -1.15 11.62
CA PHE A 24 22.08 -1.95 11.08
C PHE A 24 23.26 -1.98 12.04
N LYS A 25 24.08 -3.01 11.92
CA LYS A 25 25.28 -3.21 12.72
C LYS A 25 26.37 -3.91 11.92
N VAL A 26 27.63 -3.65 12.26
CA VAL A 26 28.77 -4.41 11.74
C VAL A 26 28.79 -5.79 12.42
N ILE A 27 28.80 -6.85 11.61
CA ILE A 27 28.77 -8.24 12.08
C ILE A 27 30.07 -9.00 11.79
N ALA A 28 30.86 -8.53 10.85
CA ALA A 28 32.17 -9.08 10.53
C ALA A 28 33.08 -7.99 9.98
N GLN A 29 34.36 -8.01 10.36
CA GLN A 29 35.40 -7.11 9.87
C GLN A 29 36.67 -7.91 9.63
N GLY A 30 37.18 -7.85 8.41
CA GLY A 30 38.43 -8.40 7.97
C GLY A 30 39.44 -7.30 7.61
N THR A 31 40.56 -7.64 7.00
CA THR A 31 41.61 -6.68 6.57
C THR A 31 41.19 -5.84 5.36
N GLU A 32 40.40 -6.40 4.44
CA GLU A 32 40.02 -5.76 3.17
C GLU A 32 38.49 -5.62 2.99
N SER A 33 37.72 -6.00 3.99
CA SER A 33 36.28 -5.90 3.91
C SER A 33 35.61 -5.96 5.28
N PHE A 34 34.36 -5.41 5.34
CA PHE A 34 33.49 -5.59 6.48
C PHE A 34 32.07 -5.87 6.00
N THR A 35 31.27 -6.52 6.84
CA THR A 35 29.89 -6.86 6.54
C THR A 35 28.98 -6.20 7.57
N ILE A 36 27.94 -5.56 7.09
CA ILE A 36 26.82 -5.08 7.92
C ILE A 36 25.61 -5.98 7.75
N SER A 37 24.88 -6.22 8.83
CA SER A 37 23.51 -6.72 8.77
C SER A 37 22.54 -5.58 8.98
N TYR A 38 21.39 -5.62 8.32
CA TYR A 38 20.35 -4.61 8.47
C TYR A 38 18.96 -5.26 8.62
N GLU A 39 18.10 -4.57 9.35
CA GLU A 39 16.69 -4.94 9.51
C GLU A 39 15.86 -4.31 8.39
N GLU A 40 14.71 -4.90 8.09
CA GLU A 40 13.74 -4.28 7.18
C GLU A 40 13.25 -2.95 7.74
N ASN A 41 12.98 -2.00 6.84
CA ASN A 41 12.33 -0.75 7.22
C ASN A 41 10.84 -1.00 7.45
N PRO A 42 10.34 -1.01 8.69
CA PRO A 42 8.93 -1.25 8.96
C PRO A 42 8.07 0.00 8.69
N LYS A 43 8.70 1.13 8.33
CA LYS A 43 8.01 2.39 8.12
C LYS A 43 7.67 2.62 6.65
N ARG A 44 6.63 3.37 6.41
CA ARG A 44 6.19 3.81 5.09
C ARG A 44 6.91 5.09 4.62
N THR A 45 7.97 5.47 5.31
CA THR A 45 8.90 6.55 4.95
C THR A 45 10.28 5.97 4.78
N GLU A 46 11.03 6.50 3.83
CA GLU A 46 12.44 6.20 3.68
C GLU A 46 13.18 6.51 4.98
N ARG A 47 14.21 5.72 5.30
CA ARG A 47 15.14 6.01 6.39
C ARG A 47 16.57 6.02 5.91
N THR A 48 17.36 6.93 6.45
CA THR A 48 18.79 7.05 6.17
C THR A 48 19.54 7.13 7.48
N ASP A 49 20.66 6.44 7.55
CA ASP A 49 21.63 6.52 8.64
C ASP A 49 23.02 6.34 8.05
N TRP A 50 24.06 6.37 8.87
CA TRP A 50 25.43 6.35 8.39
C TRP A 50 26.33 5.49 9.28
N PHE A 51 27.44 5.07 8.69
CA PHE A 51 28.59 4.54 9.41
C PHE A 51 29.85 5.28 8.97
N LYS A 52 30.88 5.20 9.79
CA LYS A 52 32.21 5.77 9.52
C LYS A 52 33.23 4.67 9.39
N VAL A 53 34.13 4.83 8.42
CA VAL A 53 35.34 4.04 8.27
C VAL A 53 36.52 4.97 8.55
N LYS A 54 37.39 4.60 9.49
CA LYS A 54 38.54 5.38 9.91
C LYS A 54 39.81 4.55 9.75
N ALA A 55 40.83 5.15 9.13
CA ALA A 55 42.13 4.56 8.95
C ALA A 55 43.22 5.67 9.01
N GLU A 56 44.22 5.55 9.86
CA GLU A 56 45.40 6.45 9.98
C GLU A 56 45.06 7.94 9.95
N GLY A 57 44.03 8.34 10.71
CA GLY A 57 43.63 9.77 10.81
C GLY A 57 42.69 10.24 9.69
N MET A 58 42.47 9.44 8.65
CA MET A 58 41.39 9.69 7.66
C MET A 58 40.08 9.08 8.12
N GLU A 59 39.00 9.80 7.87
CA GLU A 59 37.63 9.35 8.18
C GLU A 59 36.71 9.53 6.97
N VAL A 60 35.98 8.48 6.61
CA VAL A 60 34.97 8.51 5.55
C VAL A 60 33.61 8.17 6.15
N LYS A 61 32.64 9.04 5.95
CA LYS A 61 31.25 8.83 6.33
C LYS A 61 30.47 8.28 5.13
N ILE A 62 29.79 7.16 5.33
CA ILE A 62 28.99 6.49 4.30
C ILE A 62 27.53 6.45 4.74
N ASN A 63 26.65 7.03 3.95
CA ASN A 63 25.21 6.98 4.19
C ASN A 63 24.61 5.69 3.65
N LEU A 64 23.74 5.07 4.45
CA LEU A 64 22.97 3.91 4.08
C LEU A 64 21.47 4.32 4.06
N THR A 65 20.85 4.21 2.90
CA THR A 65 19.44 4.57 2.72
C THR A 65 18.63 3.32 2.46
N GLN A 66 17.49 3.22 3.13
CA GLN A 66 16.54 2.14 2.94
C GLN A 66 15.15 2.71 2.59
N ALA A 67 14.63 2.26 1.46
CA ALA A 67 13.33 2.71 0.96
C ALA A 67 12.19 2.43 1.94
N ALA A 68 11.11 3.17 1.80
CA ALA A 68 9.85 2.93 2.48
C ALA A 68 9.28 1.55 2.14
N GLN A 69 8.61 0.93 3.10
CA GLN A 69 7.84 -0.28 2.84
C GLN A 69 6.58 0.07 2.03
N LYS A 70 6.37 -0.60 0.90
CA LYS A 70 5.19 -0.39 0.05
C LYS A 70 4.02 -1.23 0.53
N SER A 71 2.84 -0.63 0.53
CA SER A 71 1.59 -1.38 0.69
C SER A 71 1.21 -2.07 -0.62
N THR A 72 0.57 -3.22 -0.49
CA THR A 72 -0.02 -3.93 -1.62
C THR A 72 -1.43 -4.38 -1.28
N ALA A 73 -2.27 -4.56 -2.29
CA ALA A 73 -3.61 -5.09 -2.16
C ALA A 73 -3.91 -6.03 -3.33
N GLN A 74 -4.69 -7.08 -3.06
CA GLN A 74 -5.16 -8.02 -4.06
C GLN A 74 -6.63 -8.35 -3.82
N ILE A 75 -7.47 -8.13 -4.84
CA ILE A 75 -8.86 -8.57 -4.84
C ILE A 75 -8.89 -10.02 -5.35
N GLU A 76 -9.49 -10.93 -4.56
CA GLU A 76 -9.55 -12.36 -4.84
C GLU A 76 -10.87 -12.75 -5.50
N THR A 77 -11.99 -12.27 -4.91
CA THR A 77 -13.33 -12.53 -5.46
C THR A 77 -14.23 -11.32 -5.30
N VAL A 78 -15.17 -11.20 -6.25
CA VAL A 78 -16.24 -10.21 -6.20
C VAL A 78 -17.53 -10.90 -6.58
N THR A 79 -18.57 -10.75 -5.77
CA THR A 79 -19.93 -11.23 -6.05
C THR A 79 -20.94 -10.12 -5.82
N VAL A 80 -22.11 -10.24 -6.43
CA VAL A 80 -23.19 -9.25 -6.30
C VAL A 80 -24.45 -9.92 -5.79
N GLU A 81 -25.06 -9.31 -4.79
CA GLU A 81 -26.39 -9.63 -4.30
C GLU A 81 -27.34 -8.52 -4.75
N HIS A 82 -28.35 -8.89 -5.56
CA HIS A 82 -29.32 -7.96 -6.12
C HIS A 82 -30.56 -7.83 -5.24
N ASP A 83 -31.33 -6.78 -5.46
CA ASP A 83 -32.65 -6.56 -4.88
C ASP A 83 -32.69 -6.55 -3.33
N VAL A 84 -31.62 -6.10 -2.71
CA VAL A 84 -31.53 -5.96 -1.25
C VAL A 84 -32.01 -4.61 -0.77
N TYR A 85 -32.41 -4.54 0.51
CA TYR A 85 -32.78 -3.29 1.17
C TYR A 85 -31.83 -3.00 2.32
N GLU A 86 -31.36 -1.76 2.40
CA GLU A 86 -30.61 -1.24 3.53
C GLU A 86 -31.22 0.10 3.96
N ASN A 87 -31.71 0.20 5.20
CA ASN A 87 -32.40 1.38 5.72
C ASN A 87 -33.57 1.83 4.81
N ASP A 88 -34.40 0.89 4.36
CA ASP A 88 -35.55 1.09 3.45
C ASP A 88 -35.16 1.58 2.04
N VAL A 89 -33.89 1.58 1.70
CA VAL A 89 -33.39 1.92 0.36
C VAL A 89 -33.13 0.65 -0.42
N LYS A 90 -33.75 0.48 -1.57
CA LYS A 90 -33.53 -0.63 -2.49
C LYS A 90 -32.15 -0.45 -3.17
N GLY A 91 -31.37 -1.54 -3.20
CA GLY A 91 -30.01 -1.51 -3.74
C GLY A 91 -29.50 -2.88 -4.16
N MET A 92 -28.21 -2.93 -4.41
CA MET A 92 -27.44 -4.15 -4.51
C MET A 92 -26.24 -4.09 -3.56
N LYS A 93 -25.73 -5.24 -3.14
CA LYS A 93 -24.50 -5.36 -2.37
C LYS A 93 -23.41 -5.97 -3.22
N ILE A 94 -22.25 -5.32 -3.23
CA ILE A 94 -21.03 -5.85 -3.82
C ILE A 94 -20.21 -6.43 -2.67
N HIS A 95 -20.02 -7.74 -2.69
CA HIS A 95 -19.23 -8.49 -1.72
C HIS A 95 -17.85 -8.73 -2.27
N LEU A 96 -16.83 -8.31 -1.55
CA LEU A 96 -15.44 -8.46 -1.95
C LEU A 96 -14.68 -9.31 -0.93
N LYS A 97 -13.89 -10.26 -1.45
CA LYS A 97 -12.79 -10.84 -0.69
C LYS A 97 -11.49 -10.26 -1.21
N PHE A 98 -10.70 -9.67 -0.33
CA PHE A 98 -9.40 -9.10 -0.67
C PHE A 98 -8.42 -9.18 0.47
N SER A 99 -7.15 -9.14 0.15
CA SER A 99 -6.05 -9.07 1.10
C SER A 99 -5.24 -7.80 0.90
N VAL A 100 -4.62 -7.32 1.98
CA VAL A 100 -3.70 -6.19 1.99
C VAL A 100 -2.46 -6.53 2.80
N GLN A 101 -1.32 -5.95 2.41
CA GLN A 101 -0.03 -6.10 3.09
C GLN A 101 0.52 -4.72 3.44
N ASN A 102 1.22 -4.66 4.58
CA ASN A 102 1.91 -3.45 5.06
C ASN A 102 0.97 -2.25 5.26
N MET A 103 -0.26 -2.50 5.70
CA MET A 103 -1.28 -1.48 5.92
C MET A 103 -1.79 -1.39 7.37
N LYS A 104 -1.13 -2.03 8.34
CA LYS A 104 -1.56 -1.98 9.74
C LYS A 104 -1.75 -0.55 10.24
N GLY A 105 -2.97 -0.23 10.69
CA GLY A 105 -3.34 1.08 11.24
C GLY A 105 -3.50 2.21 10.20
N PHE A 106 -3.22 1.96 8.93
CA PHE A 106 -3.42 2.94 7.86
C PHE A 106 -4.80 2.80 7.22
N LYS A 107 -5.39 3.93 6.86
CA LYS A 107 -6.69 3.93 6.18
C LYS A 107 -6.56 3.51 4.73
N GLY A 108 -7.38 2.56 4.32
CA GLY A 108 -7.63 2.23 2.93
C GLY A 108 -9.07 2.52 2.55
N ARG A 109 -9.35 2.51 1.27
CA ARG A 109 -10.69 2.63 0.71
C ARG A 109 -10.86 1.65 -0.45
N CYS A 110 -11.91 0.84 -0.40
CA CYS A 110 -12.34 0.06 -1.55
C CYS A 110 -13.43 0.83 -2.28
N VAL A 111 -13.31 0.98 -3.61
CA VAL A 111 -14.23 1.76 -4.44
C VAL A 111 -14.68 0.92 -5.62
N ALA A 112 -16.00 0.86 -5.85
CA ALA A 112 -16.62 0.34 -7.05
C ALA A 112 -16.97 1.51 -7.99
N TYR A 113 -16.37 1.54 -9.17
CA TYR A 113 -16.63 2.52 -10.24
C TYR A 113 -17.62 1.94 -11.22
N MET A 114 -18.67 2.68 -11.54
CA MET A 114 -19.76 2.22 -12.37
C MET A 114 -19.60 2.61 -13.84
N TYR A 115 -19.98 1.69 -14.73
CA TYR A 115 -19.89 1.85 -16.17
C TYR A 115 -21.14 1.28 -16.86
N TYR A 116 -21.46 1.81 -18.02
CA TYR A 116 -22.31 1.12 -18.98
C TYR A 116 -21.60 -0.13 -19.55
N GLU A 117 -22.34 -1.01 -20.21
CA GLU A 117 -21.81 -2.24 -20.78
C GLU A 117 -20.68 -2.01 -21.79
N ASP A 118 -20.76 -0.94 -22.57
CA ASP A 118 -19.75 -0.52 -23.55
C ASP A 118 -18.44 0.00 -22.93
N GLY A 119 -18.44 0.22 -21.59
CA GLY A 119 -17.30 0.76 -20.85
C GLY A 119 -17.31 2.27 -20.66
N THR A 120 -18.32 2.96 -21.13
CA THR A 120 -18.52 4.38 -20.85
C THR A 120 -18.76 4.58 -19.35
N PRO A 121 -18.03 5.47 -18.65
CA PRO A 121 -18.25 5.75 -17.24
C PRO A 121 -19.66 6.27 -16.99
N LEU A 122 -20.39 5.64 -16.05
CA LEU A 122 -21.66 6.18 -15.58
C LEU A 122 -21.40 7.48 -14.85
N LYS A 123 -22.15 8.53 -15.19
CA LYS A 123 -22.04 9.82 -14.52
C LYS A 123 -22.99 9.91 -13.36
N ASP A 124 -22.56 10.54 -12.28
CA ASP A 124 -23.38 10.95 -11.16
C ASP A 124 -23.72 12.43 -11.33
N THR A 125 -24.99 12.74 -11.56
CA THR A 125 -25.48 14.09 -11.87
C THR A 125 -25.89 14.86 -10.61
N ASN A 126 -26.23 14.16 -9.53
CA ASN A 126 -26.64 14.79 -8.27
C ASN A 126 -25.48 15.08 -7.31
N GLY A 127 -24.30 14.53 -7.56
CA GLY A 127 -23.09 14.79 -6.81
C GLY A 127 -22.95 14.00 -5.51
N SER A 128 -23.82 13.01 -5.25
CA SER A 128 -23.84 12.23 -4.01
C SER A 128 -22.75 11.15 -3.96
N TYR A 129 -22.43 10.56 -5.12
CA TYR A 129 -21.53 9.40 -5.25
C TYR A 129 -20.55 9.55 -6.41
N ARG A 130 -19.93 10.71 -6.55
CA ARG A 130 -19.05 10.99 -7.69
C ARG A 130 -17.58 11.08 -7.34
N THR A 131 -16.74 10.73 -8.30
CA THR A 131 -15.33 11.08 -8.35
C THR A 131 -15.13 12.54 -8.75
N THR A 132 -13.91 13.03 -8.72
CA THR A 132 -13.58 14.42 -9.14
C THR A 132 -13.89 14.70 -10.60
N ASP A 133 -13.89 13.68 -11.47
CA ASP A 133 -14.24 13.74 -12.89
C ASP A 133 -15.72 13.43 -13.17
N GLY A 134 -16.51 13.27 -12.11
CA GLY A 134 -17.95 13.10 -12.18
C GLY A 134 -18.42 11.66 -12.45
N GLN A 135 -17.55 10.65 -12.35
CA GLN A 135 -17.98 9.26 -12.48
C GLN A 135 -18.71 8.79 -11.22
N CYS A 136 -19.79 8.06 -11.39
CA CYS A 136 -20.51 7.41 -10.30
C CYS A 136 -19.64 6.33 -9.67
N SER A 137 -19.45 6.41 -8.32
CA SER A 137 -18.61 5.49 -7.58
C SER A 137 -19.06 5.32 -6.15
N PHE A 138 -19.04 4.09 -5.66
CA PHE A 138 -19.42 3.74 -4.29
C PHE A 138 -18.20 3.21 -3.56
N GLY A 139 -17.89 3.79 -2.41
CA GLY A 139 -16.69 3.39 -1.69
C GLY A 139 -16.89 3.31 -0.19
N LYS A 140 -16.17 2.38 0.42
CA LYS A 140 -16.15 2.16 1.86
C LYS A 140 -14.72 2.11 2.38
N ASP A 141 -14.48 2.80 3.49
CA ASP A 141 -13.18 2.85 4.14
C ASP A 141 -12.96 1.61 5.01
N PHE A 142 -11.69 1.24 5.19
CA PHE A 142 -11.25 0.19 6.10
C PHE A 142 -9.93 0.58 6.75
N THR A 143 -9.62 -0.05 7.88
CA THR A 143 -8.32 0.10 8.55
C THR A 143 -7.89 -1.27 9.06
N PRO A 144 -6.82 -1.88 8.49
CA PRO A 144 -6.36 -3.18 8.91
C PRO A 144 -5.74 -3.14 10.31
N SER A 145 -6.01 -4.17 11.11
CA SER A 145 -5.40 -4.32 12.44
C SER A 145 -4.04 -5.02 12.42
N TYR A 146 -3.67 -5.64 11.30
CA TYR A 146 -2.44 -6.41 11.12
C TYR A 146 -1.74 -6.00 9.83
N ASP A 147 -0.43 -6.23 9.74
CA ASP A 147 0.37 -5.95 8.53
C ASP A 147 -0.09 -6.78 7.33
N SER A 148 -0.48 -8.03 7.57
CA SER A 148 -1.18 -8.89 6.61
C SER A 148 -2.63 -9.06 7.09
N SER A 149 -3.58 -8.60 6.31
CA SER A 149 -5.00 -8.66 6.64
C SER A 149 -5.82 -9.13 5.45
N THR A 150 -6.77 -10.05 5.70
CA THR A 150 -7.74 -10.51 4.71
C THR A 150 -9.14 -10.11 5.14
N PHE A 151 -9.87 -9.49 4.25
CA PHE A 151 -11.28 -9.15 4.37
C PHE A 151 -12.06 -10.20 3.57
N ASN A 152 -12.72 -11.12 4.27
CA ASN A 152 -13.41 -12.26 3.63
C ASN A 152 -14.76 -11.89 3.02
N ASP A 153 -15.41 -10.86 3.56
CA ASP A 153 -16.70 -10.34 3.09
C ASP A 153 -16.77 -8.84 3.37
N PHE A 154 -16.16 -8.06 2.50
CA PHE A 154 -16.20 -6.61 2.57
C PHE A 154 -17.33 -6.11 1.67
N VAL A 155 -18.37 -5.56 2.28
CA VAL A 155 -19.61 -5.22 1.58
C VAL A 155 -19.67 -3.72 1.27
N ILE A 156 -19.93 -3.40 0.00
CA ILE A 156 -20.28 -2.05 -0.48
C ILE A 156 -21.75 -2.08 -0.90
N PHE A 157 -22.58 -1.26 -0.27
CA PHE A 157 -23.99 -1.07 -0.68
C PHE A 157 -24.07 -0.02 -1.78
N VAL A 158 -24.82 -0.33 -2.83
CA VAL A 158 -25.06 0.52 -4.00
C VAL A 158 -26.57 0.77 -4.10
N PRO A 159 -27.07 1.95 -3.70
CA PRO A 159 -28.47 2.30 -3.86
C PRO A 159 -28.83 2.40 -5.34
N LEU A 160 -29.85 1.66 -5.81
CA LEU A 160 -30.24 1.68 -7.23
C LEU A 160 -30.66 3.06 -7.72
N LYS A 161 -31.26 3.88 -6.86
CA LYS A 161 -31.67 5.25 -7.20
C LYS A 161 -30.51 6.19 -7.54
N GLU A 162 -29.28 5.84 -7.09
CA GLU A 162 -28.06 6.61 -7.34
C GLU A 162 -27.32 6.15 -8.60
N LEU A 163 -27.81 5.10 -9.25
CA LEU A 163 -27.32 4.66 -10.57
C LEU A 163 -28.00 5.45 -11.71
N GLU A 164 -28.15 6.70 -11.63
CA GLU A 164 -28.80 7.68 -12.48
C GLU A 164 -28.68 7.41 -14.00
N ALA A 165 -29.00 6.15 -14.39
CA ALA A 165 -29.08 5.75 -15.79
C ALA A 165 -30.37 6.28 -16.42
N ASP A 166 -30.37 6.45 -17.72
CA ASP A 166 -31.54 6.77 -18.51
C ASP A 166 -32.65 5.73 -18.23
N LYS A 167 -33.91 6.12 -18.49
CA LYS A 167 -35.04 5.21 -18.28
C LYS A 167 -34.92 3.99 -19.18
N GLY A 168 -35.07 2.80 -18.59
CA GLY A 168 -35.03 1.51 -19.29
C GLY A 168 -34.19 0.46 -18.55
N GLU A 169 -34.07 -0.71 -19.16
CA GLU A 169 -33.13 -1.74 -18.72
C GLU A 169 -31.75 -1.48 -19.29
N HIS A 170 -30.75 -1.42 -18.43
CA HIS A 170 -29.37 -1.21 -18.80
C HIS A 170 -28.48 -2.28 -18.22
N ASN A 171 -27.72 -2.93 -19.08
CA ASN A 171 -26.61 -3.76 -18.64
C ASN A 171 -25.49 -2.84 -18.15
N MET A 172 -25.05 -3.07 -16.93
CA MET A 172 -23.97 -2.29 -16.29
C MET A 172 -22.85 -3.19 -15.83
N LYS A 173 -21.68 -2.64 -15.76
CA LYS A 173 -20.52 -3.28 -15.16
C LYS A 173 -19.86 -2.33 -14.17
N PHE A 174 -19.03 -2.87 -13.31
CA PHE A 174 -18.21 -2.06 -12.40
C PHE A 174 -16.78 -2.62 -12.33
N SER A 175 -15.87 -1.76 -11.90
CA SER A 175 -14.53 -2.17 -11.50
C SER A 175 -14.29 -1.83 -10.04
N CYS A 176 -13.59 -2.68 -9.32
CA CYS A 176 -13.22 -2.42 -7.94
C CYS A 176 -11.73 -2.09 -7.82
N THR A 177 -11.42 -1.07 -7.03
CA THR A 177 -10.03 -0.67 -6.75
C THR A 177 -9.86 -0.44 -5.25
N ILE A 178 -8.69 -0.84 -4.74
CA ILE A 178 -8.31 -0.58 -3.36
C ILE A 178 -7.27 0.54 -3.35
N TRP A 179 -7.59 1.61 -2.66
CA TRP A 179 -6.73 2.78 -2.48
C TRP A 179 -6.13 2.79 -1.09
N ASP A 180 -4.85 3.11 -1.04
CA ASP A 180 -4.17 3.54 0.16
C ASP A 180 -4.42 5.04 0.34
N LYS A 181 -5.00 5.44 1.47
CA LYS A 181 -5.37 6.83 1.79
C LYS A 181 -4.37 7.55 2.70
N SER A 182 -3.24 6.93 2.99
CA SER A 182 -2.22 7.50 3.90
C SER A 182 -1.20 8.35 3.18
#